data_18b9e0241ca5e0307d6ef02b83d0a1a1
#
_entry.id   18b9e0241ca5e0307d6ef02b83d0a1a1
#
_cell.length_a   1.000
_cell.length_b   1.000
_cell.length_c   1.000
_cell.angle_alpha   90.00
_cell.angle_beta   90.00
_cell.angle_gamma   90.00
#
_symmetry.space_group_name_H-M   'P 1'
#
loop_
_entity.id
_entity.type
_entity.pdbx_description
1 polymer ?
#
loop_
_entity_poly.entity_id
_entity_poly.type
_entity_poly.pdbx_seq_one_letter_code
_entity_poly.pdbx_strand_id
1 'polypeptide(L)'
;MPDLNKILYVEDDLDIQTVAQMALEAVGGFELKICSSGSEAVDAAPAFGPDLILLDVQMPGMDGPTTMKNLREHADFSETPVVFMTAKVMPADIESYKALGAVDVISKPFDPMTLSEQIREIWNTAHG
;
A
#
# COMPACT_ATOMS: atom_id res chain seq x y z
N MET A 1 -14.85 -10.77 -11.19
CA MET A 1 -14.00 -9.76 -10.57
C MET A 1 -13.16 -10.38 -9.45
N PRO A 2 -11.84 -10.22 -9.44
CA PRO A 2 -11.04 -10.78 -8.36
C PRO A 2 -11.35 -10.08 -7.03
N ASP A 3 -11.36 -10.85 -5.96
CA ASP A 3 -11.60 -10.31 -4.64
C ASP A 3 -10.31 -9.80 -4.03
N LEU A 4 -10.37 -8.67 -3.35
CA LEU A 4 -9.25 -8.18 -2.57
C LEU A 4 -9.13 -8.97 -1.28
N ASN A 5 -8.02 -9.63 -1.09
CA ASN A 5 -7.81 -10.51 0.05
C ASN A 5 -6.47 -10.26 0.76
N LYS A 6 -5.38 -10.20 0.01
CA LYS A 6 -4.03 -10.07 0.56
C LYS A 6 -3.46 -8.68 0.33
N ILE A 7 -3.09 -8.02 1.42
CA ILE A 7 -2.48 -6.68 1.38
C ILE A 7 -1.08 -6.74 1.97
N LEU A 8 -0.11 -6.25 1.20
CA LEU A 8 1.25 -6.01 1.68
C LEU A 8 1.33 -4.55 2.10
N TYR A 9 1.66 -4.30 3.36
CA TYR A 9 1.76 -2.95 3.91
C TYR A 9 3.19 -2.66 4.34
N VAL A 10 3.74 -1.56 3.84
CA VAL A 10 5.11 -1.16 4.12
C VAL A 10 5.12 0.14 4.89
N GLU A 11 5.61 0.10 6.12
CA GLU A 11 5.61 1.23 7.06
C GLU A 11 6.73 1.03 8.08
N ASP A 12 7.57 2.02 8.28
CA ASP A 12 8.68 1.92 9.22
C ASP A 12 8.30 2.27 10.67
N ASP A 13 7.20 2.99 10.88
CA ASP A 13 6.73 3.38 12.22
C ASP A 13 5.92 2.25 12.86
N LEU A 14 6.42 1.71 13.97
CA LEU A 14 5.79 0.57 14.66
C LEU A 14 4.41 0.90 15.23
N ASP A 15 4.20 2.12 15.68
CA ASP A 15 2.89 2.53 16.22
C ASP A 15 1.85 2.60 15.11
N ILE A 16 2.23 3.12 13.95
CA ILE A 16 1.35 3.18 12.79
C ILE A 16 1.05 1.77 12.29
N GLN A 17 2.04 0.88 12.27
CA GLN A 17 1.85 -0.53 11.92
C GLN A 17 0.77 -1.18 12.78
N THR A 18 0.81 -0.95 14.08
CA THR A 18 -0.15 -1.54 15.03
C THR A 18 -1.58 -1.07 14.72
N VAL A 19 -1.75 0.23 14.50
CA VAL A 19 -3.06 0.80 14.17
C VAL A 19 -3.57 0.27 12.84
N ALA A 20 -2.70 0.23 11.82
CA ALA A 20 -3.05 -0.28 10.50
C ALA A 20 -3.41 -1.76 10.54
N GLN A 21 -2.70 -2.56 11.34
CA GLN A 21 -3.00 -3.98 11.50
C GLN A 21 -4.42 -4.17 12.02
N MET A 22 -4.79 -3.42 13.05
CA MET A 22 -6.15 -3.47 13.59
C MET A 22 -7.18 -3.09 12.52
N ALA A 23 -6.92 -2.01 11.80
CA ALA A 23 -7.84 -1.51 10.77
C ALA A 23 -8.01 -2.49 9.61
N LEU A 24 -6.95 -3.17 9.21
CA LEU A 24 -6.97 -4.03 8.02
C LEU A 24 -7.33 -5.47 8.34
N GLU A 25 -6.86 -6.01 9.45
CA GLU A 25 -7.17 -7.39 9.84
C GLU A 25 -8.48 -7.49 10.62
N ALA A 26 -8.57 -6.78 11.76
CA ALA A 26 -9.72 -6.91 12.64
C ALA A 26 -11.00 -6.27 12.06
N VAL A 27 -10.89 -5.08 11.52
CA VAL A 27 -12.04 -4.37 10.94
C VAL A 27 -12.30 -4.83 9.51
N GLY A 28 -11.26 -4.90 8.69
CA GLY A 28 -11.37 -5.17 7.25
C GLY A 28 -11.41 -6.65 6.87
N GLY A 29 -10.87 -7.52 7.72
CA GLY A 29 -10.82 -8.95 7.43
C GLY A 29 -9.80 -9.36 6.37
N PHE A 30 -8.83 -8.52 6.06
CA PHE A 30 -7.78 -8.84 5.08
C PHE A 30 -6.70 -9.71 5.67
N GLU A 31 -6.06 -10.50 4.83
CA GLU A 31 -4.81 -11.17 5.16
C GLU A 31 -3.69 -10.16 4.93
N LEU A 32 -2.93 -9.83 5.97
CA LEU A 32 -1.98 -8.74 5.97
C LEU A 32 -0.55 -9.22 6.20
N LYS A 33 0.36 -8.73 5.40
CA LYS A 33 1.81 -8.85 5.63
C LYS A 33 2.36 -7.45 5.84
N ILE A 34 2.96 -7.20 7.01
CA ILE A 34 3.58 -5.92 7.33
C ILE A 34 5.09 -6.02 7.16
N CYS A 35 5.67 -5.06 6.45
CA CYS A 35 7.10 -4.92 6.29
C CYS A 35 7.54 -3.56 6.82
N SER A 36 8.71 -3.53 7.47
CA SER A 36 9.22 -2.30 8.10
C SER A 36 10.11 -1.48 7.17
N SER A 37 10.43 -1.99 5.99
CA SER A 37 11.27 -1.30 5.01
C SER A 37 10.92 -1.72 3.60
N GLY A 38 11.34 -0.91 2.63
CA GLY A 38 11.17 -1.25 1.22
C GLY A 38 11.93 -2.52 0.83
N SER A 39 13.14 -2.69 1.34
CA SER A 39 13.94 -3.90 1.08
C SER A 39 13.23 -5.16 1.57
N GLU A 40 12.67 -5.12 2.78
CA GLU A 40 11.93 -6.23 3.34
C GLU A 40 10.71 -6.57 2.47
N ALA A 41 10.02 -5.54 1.97
CA ALA A 41 8.86 -5.71 1.13
C ALA A 41 9.20 -6.38 -0.20
N VAL A 42 10.30 -5.96 -0.84
CA VAL A 42 10.75 -6.55 -2.09
C VAL A 42 11.07 -8.04 -1.90
N ASP A 43 11.70 -8.39 -0.77
CA ASP A 43 12.04 -9.78 -0.47
C ASP A 43 10.81 -10.62 -0.11
N ALA A 44 9.84 -10.05 0.60
CA ALA A 44 8.68 -10.78 1.10
C ALA A 44 7.55 -10.93 0.07
N ALA A 45 7.42 -10.00 -0.87
CA ALA A 45 6.28 -9.97 -1.78
C ALA A 45 6.09 -11.24 -2.61
N PRO A 46 7.15 -11.86 -3.20
CA PRO A 46 6.93 -13.06 -4.02
C PRO A 46 6.29 -14.22 -3.25
N ALA A 47 6.70 -14.44 -2.01
CA ALA A 47 6.15 -15.54 -1.20
C ALA A 47 4.75 -15.24 -0.71
N PHE A 48 4.46 -13.98 -0.41
CA PHE A 48 3.15 -13.58 0.10
C PHE A 48 2.10 -13.49 -1.01
N GLY A 49 2.45 -12.99 -2.18
CA GLY A 49 1.55 -12.84 -3.31
C GLY A 49 0.46 -11.80 -3.06
N PRO A 50 0.80 -10.52 -2.79
CA PRO A 50 -0.21 -9.52 -2.49
C PRO A 50 -1.13 -9.21 -3.67
N ASP A 51 -2.40 -8.94 -3.36
CA ASP A 51 -3.37 -8.43 -4.34
C ASP A 51 -3.24 -6.92 -4.49
N LEU A 52 -2.87 -6.24 -3.40
CA LEU A 52 -2.70 -4.79 -3.35
C LEU A 52 -1.54 -4.47 -2.41
N ILE A 53 -0.81 -3.41 -2.73
CA ILE A 53 0.35 -2.98 -1.93
C ILE A 53 0.09 -1.56 -1.41
N LEU A 54 0.19 -1.40 -0.08
CA LEU A 54 0.16 -0.09 0.57
C LEU A 54 1.58 0.31 0.91
N LEU A 55 2.03 1.44 0.40
CA LEU A 55 3.39 1.91 0.60
C LEU A 55 3.42 3.28 1.25
N ASP A 56 4.09 3.39 2.40
CA ASP A 56 4.44 4.69 2.94
C ASP A 56 5.45 5.35 1.98
N VAL A 57 5.24 6.62 1.68
CA VAL A 57 6.12 7.35 0.76
C VAL A 57 7.45 7.68 1.41
N GLN A 58 7.43 8.09 2.67
CA GLN A 58 8.63 8.57 3.37
C GLN A 58 9.16 7.53 4.34
N MET A 59 10.17 6.79 3.91
CA MET A 59 10.85 5.79 4.73
C MET A 59 12.35 5.99 4.61
N PRO A 60 13.12 5.71 5.68
CA PRO A 60 14.58 5.76 5.59
C PRO A 60 15.10 4.66 4.66
N GLY A 61 16.19 4.96 3.97
CA GLY A 61 16.77 4.04 2.99
C GLY A 61 16.00 4.04 1.69
N MET A 62 15.20 3.02 1.45
CA MET A 62 14.40 2.90 0.24
C MET A 62 13.00 3.50 0.46
N ASP A 63 12.69 4.61 -0.19
CA ASP A 63 11.38 5.26 -0.07
C ASP A 63 10.28 4.52 -0.84
N GLY A 64 9.04 5.01 -0.73
CA GLY A 64 7.89 4.38 -1.38
C GLY A 64 8.02 4.28 -2.90
N PRO A 65 8.31 5.37 -3.60
CA PRO A 65 8.48 5.31 -5.06
C PRO A 65 9.58 4.35 -5.51
N THR A 66 10.72 4.32 -4.81
CA THR A 66 11.81 3.39 -5.11
C THR A 66 11.39 1.95 -4.86
N THR A 67 10.68 1.71 -3.76
CA THR A 67 10.15 0.38 -3.44
C THR A 67 9.20 -0.10 -4.53
N MET A 68 8.29 0.76 -4.97
CA MET A 68 7.36 0.43 -6.05
C MET A 68 8.11 0.08 -7.33
N LYS A 69 9.12 0.86 -7.68
CA LYS A 69 9.92 0.60 -8.88
C LYS A 69 10.56 -0.78 -8.81
N ASN A 70 11.14 -1.13 -7.67
CA ASN A 70 11.78 -2.43 -7.49
C ASN A 70 10.78 -3.57 -7.53
N LEU A 71 9.60 -3.40 -6.94
CA LEU A 71 8.54 -4.39 -7.01
C LEU A 71 8.05 -4.59 -8.44
N ARG A 72 7.93 -3.52 -9.21
CA ARG A 72 7.49 -3.57 -10.61
C ARG A 72 8.46 -4.31 -11.52
N GLU A 73 9.72 -4.44 -11.14
CA GLU A 73 10.70 -5.22 -11.90
C GLU A 73 10.41 -6.71 -11.85
N HIS A 74 9.69 -7.18 -10.82
CA HIS A 74 9.23 -8.56 -10.76
C HIS A 74 7.96 -8.70 -11.59
N ALA A 75 7.97 -9.67 -12.52
CA ALA A 75 6.86 -9.83 -13.48
C ALA A 75 5.49 -10.01 -12.81
N ASP A 76 5.45 -10.70 -11.67
CA ASP A 76 4.20 -10.96 -10.94
C ASP A 76 3.55 -9.68 -10.38
N PHE A 77 4.33 -8.60 -10.21
CA PHE A 77 3.86 -7.35 -9.61
C PHE A 77 3.86 -6.17 -10.57
N SER A 78 4.04 -6.43 -11.87
CA SER A 78 4.09 -5.36 -12.86
C SER A 78 2.78 -4.57 -12.94
N GLU A 79 1.66 -5.19 -12.59
CA GLU A 79 0.34 -4.54 -12.63
C GLU A 79 -0.39 -4.55 -11.28
N THR A 80 0.25 -5.02 -10.22
CA THR A 80 -0.36 -5.04 -8.88
C THR A 80 -0.66 -3.61 -8.44
N PRO A 81 -1.91 -3.30 -8.01
CA PRO A 81 -2.24 -1.95 -7.55
C PRO A 81 -1.39 -1.54 -6.36
N VAL A 82 -0.81 -0.34 -6.45
CA VAL A 82 -0.03 0.27 -5.37
C VAL A 82 -0.73 1.54 -4.94
N VAL A 83 -0.98 1.66 -3.64
CA VAL A 83 -1.54 2.86 -3.02
C VAL A 83 -0.46 3.47 -2.13
N PHE A 84 -0.12 4.72 -2.36
CA PHE A 84 0.80 5.44 -1.50
C PHE A 84 0.07 6.01 -0.29
N MET A 85 0.76 6.04 0.85
CA MET A 85 0.27 6.69 2.07
C MET A 85 1.24 7.80 2.43
N THR A 86 0.71 9.03 2.60
CA THR A 86 1.53 10.21 2.85
C THR A 86 0.70 11.31 3.47
N ALA A 87 1.36 12.22 4.20
CA ALA A 87 0.73 13.46 4.67
C ALA A 87 0.62 14.51 3.55
N LYS A 88 1.32 14.30 2.43
CA LYS A 88 1.33 15.23 1.29
C LYS A 88 0.25 14.83 0.29
N VAL A 89 -0.92 15.44 0.43
CA VAL A 89 -2.10 15.10 -0.39
C VAL A 89 -2.68 16.31 -1.13
N MET A 90 -1.86 17.30 -1.43
CA MET A 90 -2.28 18.37 -2.33
C MET A 90 -2.52 17.80 -3.73
N PRO A 91 -3.41 18.39 -4.55
CA PRO A 91 -3.70 17.86 -5.87
C PRO A 91 -2.47 17.60 -6.73
N ALA A 92 -1.47 18.47 -6.67
CA ALA A 92 -0.23 18.29 -7.43
C ALA A 92 0.57 17.08 -6.93
N ASP A 93 0.57 16.83 -5.62
CA ASP A 93 1.26 15.67 -5.05
C ASP A 93 0.59 14.37 -5.50
N ILE A 94 -0.74 14.32 -5.45
CA ILE A 94 -1.51 13.16 -5.87
C ILE A 94 -1.28 12.86 -7.35
N GLU A 95 -1.29 13.89 -8.20
CA GLU A 95 -0.99 13.73 -9.62
C GLU A 95 0.40 13.16 -9.86
N SER A 96 1.39 13.65 -9.11
CA SER A 96 2.77 13.17 -9.23
C SER A 96 2.86 11.68 -8.88
N TYR A 97 2.22 11.26 -7.79
CA TYR A 97 2.25 9.85 -7.39
C TYR A 97 1.53 8.95 -8.40
N LYS A 98 0.41 9.40 -8.93
CA LYS A 98 -0.32 8.65 -9.96
C LYS A 98 0.50 8.56 -11.25
N ALA A 99 1.22 9.63 -11.60
CA ALA A 99 2.11 9.62 -12.76
C ALA A 99 3.25 8.62 -12.63
N LEU A 100 3.66 8.31 -11.38
CA LEU A 100 4.67 7.28 -11.13
C LEU A 100 4.12 5.87 -11.22
N GLY A 101 2.81 5.70 -11.21
CA GLY A 101 2.17 4.40 -11.35
C GLY A 101 1.29 3.96 -10.19
N ALA A 102 1.14 4.79 -9.14
CA ALA A 102 0.22 4.48 -8.05
C ALA A 102 -1.22 4.64 -8.53
N VAL A 103 -2.11 3.76 -8.05
CA VAL A 103 -3.53 3.87 -8.43
C VAL A 103 -4.26 4.94 -7.63
N ASP A 104 -3.79 5.20 -6.40
CA ASP A 104 -4.35 6.27 -5.57
C ASP A 104 -3.41 6.59 -4.41
N VAL A 105 -3.83 7.55 -3.58
CA VAL A 105 -3.07 8.02 -2.42
C VAL A 105 -4.02 8.12 -1.23
N ILE A 106 -3.59 7.64 -0.08
CA ILE A 106 -4.34 7.75 1.18
C ILE A 106 -3.59 8.71 2.11
N SER A 107 -4.31 9.66 2.67
CA SER A 107 -3.75 10.66 3.58
C SER A 107 -3.37 10.06 4.94
N LYS A 108 -2.23 10.46 5.47
CA LYS A 108 -1.81 10.16 6.85
C LYS A 108 -1.99 11.43 7.69
N PRO A 109 -2.51 11.33 8.90
CA PRO A 109 -3.03 10.13 9.54
C PRO A 109 -4.34 9.65 8.91
N PHE A 110 -4.50 8.33 8.82
CA PHE A 110 -5.74 7.74 8.32
C PHE A 110 -6.70 7.44 9.48
N ASP A 111 -7.98 7.29 9.15
CA ASP A 111 -9.00 6.88 10.12
C ASP A 111 -9.02 5.34 10.17
N PRO A 112 -8.67 4.72 11.33
CA PRO A 112 -8.65 3.26 11.43
C PRO A 112 -10.01 2.60 11.14
N MET A 113 -11.10 3.31 11.37
CA MET A 113 -12.44 2.74 11.18
C MET A 113 -12.90 2.77 9.71
N THR A 114 -12.29 3.60 8.87
CA THR A 114 -12.69 3.75 7.46
C THR A 114 -11.61 3.32 6.47
N LEU A 115 -10.41 3.01 6.93
CA LEU A 115 -9.29 2.68 6.05
C LEU A 115 -9.62 1.50 5.13
N SER A 116 -10.20 0.43 5.66
CA SER A 116 -10.55 -0.74 4.87
C SER A 116 -11.59 -0.42 3.78
N GLU A 117 -12.57 0.42 4.09
CA GLU A 117 -13.56 0.86 3.10
C GLU A 117 -12.91 1.66 1.98
N GLN A 118 -12.01 2.59 2.33
CA GLN A 118 -11.27 3.36 1.33
C GLN A 118 -10.50 2.45 0.39
N ILE A 119 -9.83 1.45 0.94
CA ILE A 119 -9.04 0.52 0.13
C ILE A 119 -9.94 -0.31 -0.77
N ARG A 120 -11.10 -0.77 -0.29
CA ARG A 120 -12.05 -1.51 -1.11
C ARG A 120 -12.60 -0.66 -2.24
N GLU A 121 -12.89 0.61 -1.98
CA GLU A 121 -13.35 1.53 -3.02
C GLU A 121 -12.28 1.73 -4.11
N ILE A 122 -11.02 1.90 -3.69
CA ILE A 122 -9.90 2.04 -4.63
C ILE A 122 -9.77 0.76 -5.46
N TRP A 123 -9.84 -0.40 -4.82
CA TRP A 123 -9.77 -1.69 -5.50
C TRP A 123 -10.88 -1.84 -6.54
N ASN A 124 -12.11 -1.55 -6.15
CA ASN A 124 -13.26 -1.67 -7.03
C ASN A 124 -13.16 -0.72 -8.23
N THR A 125 -12.68 0.50 -8.01
CA THR A 125 -12.47 1.47 -9.09
C THR A 125 -11.38 0.99 -10.06
N ALA A 126 -10.31 0.41 -9.55
CA ALA A 126 -9.21 -0.09 -10.38
C ALA A 126 -9.61 -1.34 -11.19
N HIS A 127 -10.57 -2.12 -10.71
CA HIS A 127 -11.00 -3.38 -11.34
C HIS A 127 -12.43 -3.33 -11.90
N GLY A 128 -13.09 -2.22 -11.67
CA GLY A 128 -14.43 -1.98 -12.18
C GLY A 128 -14.39 -1.28 -13.51
#